data_49120cb4590d7322617dff3fc0f82d1c
#
_entry.id   49120cb4590d7322617dff3fc0f82d1c
#
_cell.length_a   1.000
_cell.length_b   1.000
_cell.length_c   1.000
_cell.angle_alpha   90.00
_cell.angle_beta   90.00
_cell.angle_gamma   90.00
#
_symmetry.space_group_name_H-M   'P 1'
#
loop_
_entity.id
_entity.type
_entity.pdbx_description
1 polymer ?
#
loop_
_entity_poly.entity_id
_entity_poly.type
_entity_poly.pdbx_seq_one_letter_code
_entity_poly.pdbx_strand_id
1 'polypeptide(L)'
;DSHGAIGSNTLTVTINGTNDAPTVAAAIASVAEDAQTTATGTLPTPLDMDTHDSVSFLAQNGTPGTYGTFTLNADGSYTYILNNSLPAVQSLGAGETLTDTFTYTVTDNHGAIGSNTLTVTIHGTNDAPTVAAAAASVTEDTQITTSGTLPTPQDTDTHDTVSFVAQSGTPGTYGTFTLNADGSYTYVLNNSLPAIQTLGVGETLTDTITYTVSDGHGGTASNTLTVTINGANDAPTAAAAGAFVTEDTQATAS
;
A
#
# COMPACT_ATOMS: atom_id res chain seq x y z
N ASP A 1 35.08 -88.17 10.02
CA ASP A 1 36.06 -89.14 9.62
C ASP A 1 35.39 -90.38 9.06
N SER A 2 36.15 -91.39 8.64
CA SER A 2 35.62 -92.63 8.08
C SER A 2 34.81 -93.50 9.07
N HIS A 3 34.78 -93.19 10.30
CA HIS A 3 34.05 -93.83 11.42
C HIS A 3 32.86 -93.04 11.91
N GLY A 4 32.46 -91.95 11.19
CA GLY A 4 31.24 -91.15 11.49
C GLY A 4 31.46 -90.05 12.50
N ALA A 5 32.68 -89.83 12.99
CA ALA A 5 32.94 -88.70 13.86
C ALA A 5 32.94 -87.39 13.05
N ILE A 6 32.13 -86.42 13.50
CA ILE A 6 31.95 -85.09 12.91
C ILE A 6 32.68 -84.08 13.77
N GLY A 7 33.52 -83.27 13.18
CA GLY A 7 34.07 -82.06 13.80
C GLY A 7 33.34 -80.84 13.23
N SER A 8 32.94 -79.94 14.07
CA SER A 8 32.35 -78.65 13.68
C SER A 8 33.16 -77.50 14.24
N ASN A 9 33.19 -76.38 13.53
CA ASN A 9 33.77 -75.14 14.01
C ASN A 9 32.85 -73.97 13.59
N THR A 10 32.98 -72.84 14.19
CA THR A 10 32.19 -71.66 13.90
C THR A 10 33.03 -70.66 13.13
N LEU A 11 32.54 -70.20 12.00
CA LEU A 11 33.06 -69.01 11.34
C LEU A 11 32.32 -67.79 11.91
N THR A 12 33.06 -66.88 12.55
CA THR A 12 32.51 -65.57 12.97
C THR A 12 32.89 -64.53 11.92
N VAL A 13 31.89 -63.88 11.34
CA VAL A 13 32.08 -62.75 10.43
C VAL A 13 31.63 -61.50 11.18
N THR A 14 32.52 -60.53 11.39
CA THR A 14 32.20 -59.23 11.94
C THR A 14 31.91 -58.25 10.79
N ILE A 15 30.76 -57.66 10.81
CA ILE A 15 30.36 -56.59 9.88
C ILE A 15 30.47 -55.27 10.62
N ASN A 16 31.36 -54.40 10.17
CA ASN A 16 31.50 -53.05 10.75
C ASN A 16 30.68 -52.10 9.85
N GLY A 17 29.78 -51.30 10.49
CA GLY A 17 29.07 -50.20 9.87
C GLY A 17 30.00 -49.01 9.62
N THR A 18 29.64 -48.18 8.73
CA THR A 18 30.22 -46.85 8.50
C THR A 18 29.14 -45.82 8.76
N ASN A 19 29.53 -44.65 9.20
CA ASN A 19 28.60 -43.57 9.50
C ASN A 19 27.99 -43.00 8.19
N ASP A 20 26.67 -42.95 8.12
CA ASP A 20 25.90 -42.29 7.06
C ASP A 20 25.60 -40.84 7.50
N ALA A 21 25.44 -39.94 6.55
CA ALA A 21 25.10 -38.54 6.86
C ALA A 21 23.56 -38.35 6.99
N PRO A 22 23.10 -37.55 7.94
CA PRO A 22 21.69 -37.25 8.10
C PRO A 22 21.11 -36.51 6.90
N THR A 23 19.84 -36.70 6.67
CA THR A 23 19.07 -35.97 5.64
C THR A 23 17.96 -35.15 6.27
N VAL A 24 17.60 -34.04 5.64
CA VAL A 24 16.47 -33.19 6.06
C VAL A 24 15.73 -32.65 4.84
N ALA A 25 14.40 -32.59 4.89
CA ALA A 25 13.58 -32.10 3.79
C ALA A 25 13.60 -30.55 3.74
N ALA A 26 13.33 -29.98 2.56
CA ALA A 26 13.13 -28.54 2.40
C ALA A 26 11.88 -28.05 3.17
N ALA A 27 11.88 -26.78 3.55
CA ALA A 27 10.78 -26.13 4.25
C ALA A 27 10.32 -24.86 3.55
N ILE A 28 9.07 -24.48 3.79
CA ILE A 28 8.49 -23.25 3.30
C ILE A 28 7.84 -22.49 4.46
N ALA A 29 7.84 -21.17 4.37
CA ALA A 29 7.12 -20.27 5.27
C ALA A 29 6.57 -19.08 4.48
N SER A 30 5.72 -18.28 5.09
CA SER A 30 5.24 -17.04 4.49
C SER A 30 5.06 -15.95 5.53
N VAL A 31 5.23 -14.72 5.09
CA VAL A 31 4.90 -13.49 5.81
C VAL A 31 4.14 -12.56 4.87
N ALA A 32 3.50 -11.55 5.43
CA ALA A 32 2.89 -10.46 4.68
C ALA A 32 3.39 -9.14 5.26
N GLU A 33 3.76 -8.21 4.40
CA GLU A 33 4.09 -6.87 4.87
C GLU A 33 2.88 -6.24 5.56
N ASP A 34 3.13 -5.28 6.44
CA ASP A 34 2.16 -4.51 7.22
C ASP A 34 1.16 -5.32 8.05
N ALA A 35 0.98 -6.62 7.74
CA ALA A 35 0.01 -7.50 8.40
C ALA A 35 0.67 -8.57 9.29
N GLN A 36 1.55 -9.40 8.73
CA GLN A 36 2.21 -10.50 9.43
C GLN A 36 3.71 -10.52 9.12
N THR A 37 4.47 -9.70 9.77
CA THR A 37 5.92 -9.53 9.52
C THR A 37 6.81 -10.59 10.19
N THR A 38 6.24 -11.57 10.87
CA THR A 38 6.98 -12.64 11.56
C THR A 38 6.40 -13.99 11.22
N ALA A 39 7.25 -14.94 10.84
CA ALA A 39 6.92 -16.34 10.70
C ALA A 39 7.68 -17.17 11.75
N THR A 40 6.99 -18.06 12.43
CA THR A 40 7.55 -19.03 13.37
C THR A 40 7.09 -20.44 13.02
N GLY A 41 7.92 -21.43 13.30
CA GLY A 41 7.57 -22.82 13.04
C GLY A 41 8.66 -23.77 13.51
N THR A 42 8.54 -25.02 13.07
CA THR A 42 9.55 -26.07 13.27
C THR A 42 9.91 -26.65 11.91
N LEU A 43 11.20 -26.78 11.65
CA LEU A 43 11.71 -27.41 10.44
C LEU A 43 11.37 -28.92 10.43
N PRO A 44 11.31 -29.56 9.25
CA PRO A 44 11.07 -30.98 9.15
C PRO A 44 12.07 -31.80 9.97
N THR A 45 11.59 -32.84 10.63
CA THR A 45 12.43 -33.74 11.43
C THR A 45 13.50 -34.38 10.53
N PRO A 46 14.79 -34.27 10.88
CA PRO A 46 15.85 -34.90 10.13
C PRO A 46 15.79 -36.44 10.30
N LEU A 47 16.31 -37.14 9.31
CA LEU A 47 16.38 -38.60 9.29
C LEU A 47 17.85 -39.05 9.13
N ASP A 48 18.22 -40.10 9.88
CA ASP A 48 19.49 -40.77 9.76
C ASP A 48 19.28 -42.28 9.49
N MET A 49 20.17 -42.87 8.71
CA MET A 49 20.13 -44.30 8.46
C MET A 49 20.72 -45.11 9.62
N ASP A 50 21.60 -44.49 10.39
CA ASP A 50 22.20 -45.09 11.58
C ASP A 50 21.25 -44.96 12.79
N THR A 51 20.56 -46.06 13.11
CA THR A 51 19.44 -46.07 14.09
C THR A 51 19.79 -45.68 15.51
N HIS A 52 21.09 -45.59 15.82
CA HIS A 52 21.60 -45.22 17.15
C HIS A 52 22.14 -43.78 17.19
N ASP A 53 22.13 -43.08 16.05
CA ASP A 53 22.61 -41.72 16.00
C ASP A 53 21.52 -40.71 16.43
N SER A 54 22.00 -39.66 17.09
CA SER A 54 21.20 -38.50 17.40
C SER A 54 21.49 -37.36 16.43
N VAL A 55 20.45 -36.77 15.85
CA VAL A 55 20.58 -35.67 14.91
C VAL A 55 20.06 -34.38 15.52
N SER A 56 20.76 -33.28 15.30
CA SER A 56 20.37 -31.95 15.76
C SER A 56 20.59 -30.90 14.66
N PHE A 57 19.84 -29.78 14.75
CA PHE A 57 20.09 -28.64 13.87
C PHE A 57 21.29 -27.83 14.37
N LEU A 58 22.07 -27.31 13.43
CA LEU A 58 23.06 -26.28 13.72
C LEU A 58 22.35 -24.95 13.93
N ALA A 59 22.34 -24.45 15.16
CA ALA A 59 21.65 -23.21 15.52
C ALA A 59 22.22 -22.01 14.75
N GLN A 60 21.35 -21.11 14.35
CA GLN A 60 21.66 -19.84 13.68
C GLN A 60 21.00 -18.69 14.46
N ASN A 61 21.71 -17.60 14.64
CA ASN A 61 21.19 -16.48 15.42
C ASN A 61 21.21 -15.19 14.60
N GLY A 62 20.02 -14.77 14.14
CA GLY A 62 19.87 -13.53 13.38
C GLY A 62 20.62 -13.54 12.05
N THR A 63 20.64 -14.69 11.34
CA THR A 63 21.26 -14.79 10.01
C THR A 63 20.56 -13.83 9.06
N PRO A 64 21.30 -12.86 8.46
CA PRO A 64 20.67 -11.90 7.55
C PRO A 64 20.26 -12.57 6.25
N GLY A 65 19.03 -12.30 5.81
CA GLY A 65 18.54 -12.54 4.46
C GLY A 65 18.57 -11.25 3.63
N THR A 66 17.93 -11.27 2.48
CA THR A 66 17.77 -10.08 1.63
C THR A 66 16.74 -9.12 2.23
N TYR A 67 15.65 -9.67 2.78
CA TYR A 67 14.50 -8.92 3.24
C TYR A 67 14.22 -9.05 4.74
N GLY A 68 14.91 -9.95 5.43
CA GLY A 68 14.67 -10.19 6.84
C GLY A 68 15.81 -10.91 7.54
N THR A 69 15.52 -11.42 8.74
CA THR A 69 16.48 -12.16 9.55
C THR A 69 15.91 -13.49 9.99
N PHE A 70 16.77 -14.52 10.00
CA PHE A 70 16.41 -15.89 10.35
C PHE A 70 17.14 -16.35 11.60
N THR A 71 16.41 -16.94 12.54
CA THR A 71 16.95 -17.58 13.73
C THR A 71 16.47 -19.02 13.77
N LEU A 72 17.38 -19.97 14.01
CA LEU A 72 17.12 -21.39 14.13
C LEU A 72 17.71 -21.92 15.43
N ASN A 73 16.92 -22.65 16.19
CA ASN A 73 17.36 -23.34 17.40
C ASN A 73 17.78 -24.80 17.09
N ALA A 74 18.54 -25.40 18.00
CA ALA A 74 19.02 -26.79 17.83
C ALA A 74 17.89 -27.84 17.83
N ASP A 75 16.70 -27.50 18.32
CA ASP A 75 15.49 -28.35 18.30
C ASP A 75 14.69 -28.22 17.00
N GLY A 76 15.15 -27.40 16.05
CA GLY A 76 14.50 -27.14 14.77
C GLY A 76 13.43 -26.05 14.81
N SER A 77 13.12 -25.48 15.96
CA SER A 77 12.25 -24.32 16.03
C SER A 77 12.92 -23.10 15.40
N TYR A 78 12.16 -22.30 14.62
CA TYR A 78 12.70 -21.14 13.92
C TYR A 78 11.81 -19.91 14.05
N THR A 79 12.44 -18.77 13.82
CA THR A 79 11.77 -17.47 13.65
C THR A 79 12.40 -16.74 12.47
N TYR A 80 11.56 -16.27 11.57
CA TYR A 80 11.91 -15.29 10.54
C TYR A 80 11.24 -13.97 10.87
N ILE A 81 11.97 -12.86 10.78
CA ILE A 81 11.46 -11.50 10.99
C ILE A 81 11.73 -10.69 9.72
N LEU A 82 10.67 -10.23 9.07
CA LEU A 82 10.72 -9.37 7.89
C LEU A 82 11.18 -7.96 8.29
N ASN A 83 12.08 -7.37 7.52
CA ASN A 83 12.36 -5.94 7.63
C ASN A 83 11.33 -5.16 6.81
N ASN A 84 10.20 -4.88 7.44
CA ASN A 84 9.06 -4.21 6.83
C ASN A 84 9.34 -2.76 6.36
N SER A 85 10.45 -2.15 6.80
CA SER A 85 10.81 -0.78 6.40
C SER A 85 11.61 -0.70 5.10
N LEU A 86 11.94 -1.83 4.47
CA LEU A 86 12.64 -1.84 3.20
C LEU A 86 11.75 -1.31 2.06
N PRO A 87 12.21 -0.36 1.24
CA PRO A 87 11.42 0.14 0.11
C PRO A 87 10.96 -0.96 -0.85
N ALA A 88 11.79 -1.99 -1.07
CA ALA A 88 11.43 -3.11 -1.94
C ALA A 88 10.33 -4.01 -1.36
N VAL A 89 10.15 -4.02 -0.04
CA VAL A 89 9.05 -4.72 0.64
C VAL A 89 7.80 -3.86 0.56
N GLN A 90 7.88 -2.61 0.97
CA GLN A 90 6.76 -1.65 0.98
C GLN A 90 6.20 -1.32 -0.42
N SER A 91 6.93 -1.62 -1.49
CA SER A 91 6.45 -1.39 -2.85
C SER A 91 5.70 -2.58 -3.46
N LEU A 92 5.41 -3.59 -2.67
CA LEU A 92 4.67 -4.77 -3.11
C LEU A 92 3.16 -4.54 -2.99
N GLY A 93 2.49 -4.44 -4.09
CA GLY A 93 1.03 -4.40 -4.12
C GLY A 93 0.39 -5.77 -3.86
N ALA A 94 -0.94 -5.78 -3.74
CA ALA A 94 -1.72 -6.97 -3.49
C ALA A 94 -1.50 -8.05 -4.56
N GLY A 95 -1.06 -9.23 -4.13
CA GLY A 95 -0.77 -10.39 -4.99
C GLY A 95 0.66 -10.44 -5.51
N GLU A 96 1.47 -9.44 -5.27
CA GLU A 96 2.91 -9.46 -5.55
C GLU A 96 3.68 -10.19 -4.45
N THR A 97 4.85 -10.73 -4.78
CA THR A 97 5.65 -11.49 -3.82
C THR A 97 7.14 -11.28 -4.03
N LEU A 98 7.87 -11.34 -2.92
CA LEU A 98 9.32 -11.52 -2.87
C LEU A 98 9.64 -12.84 -2.18
N THR A 99 10.90 -13.27 -2.26
CA THR A 99 11.35 -14.53 -1.68
C THR A 99 12.69 -14.35 -0.99
N ASP A 100 12.77 -14.82 0.25
CA ASP A 100 14.01 -14.98 0.99
C ASP A 100 14.33 -16.46 1.17
N THR A 101 15.60 -16.84 1.16
CA THR A 101 16.02 -18.25 1.23
C THR A 101 17.18 -18.42 2.21
N PHE A 102 17.02 -19.35 3.14
CA PHE A 102 18.02 -19.67 4.17
C PHE A 102 18.41 -21.14 4.10
N THR A 103 19.72 -21.41 4.03
CA THR A 103 20.23 -22.77 4.17
C THR A 103 20.31 -23.11 5.66
N TYR A 104 19.78 -24.26 6.02
CA TYR A 104 19.94 -24.83 7.36
C TYR A 104 20.63 -26.19 7.28
N THR A 105 21.32 -26.55 8.34
CA THR A 105 22.18 -27.71 8.40
C THR A 105 21.81 -28.55 9.62
N VAL A 106 21.87 -29.86 9.46
CA VAL A 106 21.75 -30.84 10.53
C VAL A 106 23.06 -31.60 10.66
N THR A 107 23.36 -32.06 11.86
CA THR A 107 24.54 -32.88 12.14
C THR A 107 24.16 -34.05 13.04
N ASP A 108 24.78 -35.20 12.79
CA ASP A 108 24.73 -36.33 13.72
C ASP A 108 25.77 -36.20 14.84
N ASN A 109 25.80 -37.17 15.77
CA ASN A 109 26.74 -37.21 16.86
C ASN A 109 28.16 -37.68 16.44
N HIS A 110 28.38 -38.06 15.19
CA HIS A 110 29.68 -38.42 14.61
C HIS A 110 30.25 -37.32 13.72
N GLY A 111 29.49 -36.21 13.51
CA GLY A 111 29.93 -35.03 12.78
C GLY A 111 29.65 -35.04 11.29
N ALA A 112 28.93 -36.04 10.76
CA ALA A 112 28.43 -35.92 9.39
C ALA A 112 27.27 -34.94 9.31
N ILE A 113 27.14 -34.28 8.16
CA ILE A 113 26.20 -33.18 7.98
C ILE A 113 25.28 -33.40 6.78
N GLY A 114 24.03 -32.95 6.94
CA GLY A 114 23.05 -32.78 5.86
C GLY A 114 22.55 -31.34 5.84
N SER A 115 22.05 -30.87 4.72
CA SER A 115 21.51 -29.52 4.62
C SER A 115 20.33 -29.44 3.65
N ASN A 116 19.49 -28.43 3.86
CA ASN A 116 18.41 -28.05 2.96
C ASN A 116 18.07 -26.57 3.14
N THR A 117 17.03 -26.08 2.46
CA THR A 117 16.64 -24.67 2.47
C THR A 117 15.24 -24.44 3.05
N LEU A 118 15.10 -23.37 3.82
CA LEU A 118 13.83 -22.72 4.11
C LEU A 118 13.61 -21.60 3.08
N THR A 119 12.52 -21.68 2.35
CA THR A 119 12.07 -20.61 1.45
C THR A 119 10.94 -19.84 2.12
N VAL A 120 11.11 -18.55 2.32
CA VAL A 120 10.10 -17.63 2.89
C VAL A 120 9.52 -16.80 1.77
N THR A 121 8.22 -16.93 1.53
CA THR A 121 7.48 -16.05 0.60
C THR A 121 6.97 -14.83 1.37
N ILE A 122 7.28 -13.65 0.86
CA ILE A 122 6.82 -12.36 1.38
C ILE A 122 5.70 -11.92 0.44
N HIS A 123 4.51 -11.72 0.99
CA HIS A 123 3.34 -11.25 0.25
C HIS A 123 3.17 -9.76 0.44
N GLY A 124 2.91 -9.04 -0.65
CA GLY A 124 2.48 -7.66 -0.65
C GLY A 124 1.05 -7.50 -0.15
N THR A 125 0.79 -6.37 0.44
CA THR A 125 -0.55 -5.88 0.80
C THR A 125 -0.80 -4.57 0.06
N ASN A 126 -2.04 -4.21 -0.19
CA ASN A 126 -2.35 -2.95 -0.84
C ASN A 126 -2.18 -1.78 0.11
N ASP A 127 -1.34 -0.83 -0.24
CA ASP A 127 -1.27 0.49 0.37
C ASP A 127 -2.29 1.44 -0.27
N ALA A 128 -2.79 2.38 0.49
CA ALA A 128 -3.70 3.39 -0.06
C ALA A 128 -2.92 4.57 -0.64
N PRO A 129 -3.35 5.11 -1.78
CA PRO A 129 -2.69 6.26 -2.39
C PRO A 129 -2.77 7.50 -1.50
N THR A 130 -2.00 8.50 -1.84
CA THR A 130 -2.04 9.84 -1.24
C THR A 130 -2.24 10.90 -2.31
N VAL A 131 -2.91 12.00 -1.98
CA VAL A 131 -3.07 13.16 -2.87
C VAL A 131 -3.04 14.46 -2.08
N ALA A 132 -2.36 15.47 -2.58
CA ALA A 132 -2.24 16.77 -1.93
C ALA A 132 -3.48 17.66 -2.17
N ALA A 133 -3.74 18.63 -1.29
CA ALA A 133 -4.76 19.65 -1.49
C ALA A 133 -4.43 20.60 -2.66
N ALA A 134 -5.46 21.18 -3.25
CA ALA A 134 -5.34 22.13 -4.36
C ALA A 134 -6.05 23.45 -4.05
N ALA A 135 -5.64 24.51 -4.76
CA ALA A 135 -6.28 25.81 -4.69
C ALA A 135 -6.47 26.40 -6.09
N ALA A 136 -7.56 27.14 -6.24
CA ALA A 136 -7.89 27.87 -7.47
C ALA A 136 -8.58 29.20 -7.10
N SER A 137 -8.82 30.05 -8.09
CA SER A 137 -9.57 31.28 -7.90
C SER A 137 -10.45 31.59 -9.10
N VAL A 138 -11.52 32.29 -8.84
CA VAL A 138 -12.41 32.93 -9.81
C VAL A 138 -12.68 34.36 -9.35
N THR A 139 -13.16 35.20 -10.27
CA THR A 139 -13.63 36.57 -9.96
C THR A 139 -15.01 36.73 -10.55
N GLU A 140 -15.97 37.15 -9.73
CA GLU A 140 -17.32 37.40 -10.21
C GLU A 140 -17.30 38.35 -11.42
N ASP A 141 -18.35 38.29 -12.25
CA ASP A 141 -18.59 39.08 -13.44
C ASP A 141 -17.53 39.02 -14.53
N THR A 142 -16.25 38.71 -14.19
CA THR A 142 -15.13 38.78 -15.14
C THR A 142 -14.49 37.44 -15.45
N GLN A 143 -14.25 36.60 -14.44
CA GLN A 143 -13.65 35.26 -14.59
C GLN A 143 -14.45 34.23 -13.78
N ILE A 144 -15.61 33.88 -14.26
CA ILE A 144 -16.52 32.95 -13.58
C ILE A 144 -16.17 31.47 -13.74
N THR A 145 -15.13 31.15 -14.51
CA THR A 145 -14.67 29.78 -14.73
C THR A 145 -13.17 29.67 -14.50
N THR A 146 -12.76 28.61 -13.80
CA THR A 146 -11.35 28.23 -13.70
C THR A 146 -11.19 26.75 -14.04
N SER A 147 -10.06 26.41 -14.66
CA SER A 147 -9.70 25.03 -15.00
C SER A 147 -8.22 24.80 -14.74
N GLY A 148 -7.86 23.55 -14.51
CA GLY A 148 -6.48 23.16 -14.22
C GLY A 148 -6.35 21.66 -14.11
N THR A 149 -5.26 21.25 -13.50
CA THR A 149 -5.00 19.84 -13.16
C THR A 149 -4.73 19.76 -11.66
N LEU A 150 -5.35 18.81 -10.98
CA LEU A 150 -5.10 18.53 -9.58
C LEU A 150 -3.68 17.96 -9.39
N PRO A 151 -3.10 18.06 -8.17
CA PRO A 151 -1.80 17.49 -7.88
C PRO A 151 -1.76 15.99 -8.18
N THR A 152 -0.68 15.53 -8.80
CA THR A 152 -0.48 14.10 -9.13
C THR A 152 -0.51 13.27 -7.85
N PRO A 153 -1.39 12.27 -7.75
CA PRO A 153 -1.41 11.37 -6.61
C PRO A 153 -0.15 10.50 -6.58
N GLN A 154 0.17 9.97 -5.40
CA GLN A 154 1.30 9.08 -5.18
C GLN A 154 0.81 7.81 -4.52
N ASP A 155 1.39 6.67 -4.89
CA ASP A 155 1.19 5.38 -4.27
C ASP A 155 2.52 4.77 -3.89
N THR A 156 2.53 3.98 -2.80
CA THR A 156 3.71 3.23 -2.36
C THR A 156 3.87 1.98 -3.23
N ASP A 157 2.76 1.37 -3.62
CA ASP A 157 2.72 0.21 -4.52
C ASP A 157 3.10 0.62 -5.95
N THR A 158 4.32 0.28 -6.33
CA THR A 158 4.93 0.85 -7.56
C THR A 158 4.28 0.40 -8.86
N HIS A 159 3.48 -0.65 -8.84
CA HIS A 159 2.79 -1.19 -10.01
C HIS A 159 1.32 -0.78 -10.08
N ASP A 160 0.83 -0.07 -9.08
CA ASP A 160 -0.54 0.42 -9.06
C ASP A 160 -0.72 1.67 -9.92
N THR A 161 -1.90 1.76 -10.51
CA THR A 161 -2.26 2.91 -11.33
C THR A 161 -3.32 3.73 -10.61
N VAL A 162 -2.89 4.86 -10.04
CA VAL A 162 -3.80 5.75 -9.34
C VAL A 162 -4.52 6.67 -10.34
N SER A 163 -5.82 6.77 -10.18
CA SER A 163 -6.68 7.65 -10.99
C SER A 163 -7.64 8.46 -10.13
N PHE A 164 -8.07 9.61 -10.64
CA PHE A 164 -9.12 10.38 -9.97
C PHE A 164 -10.49 9.74 -10.20
N VAL A 165 -11.33 9.76 -9.15
CA VAL A 165 -12.74 9.40 -9.27
C VAL A 165 -13.46 10.56 -9.96
N ALA A 166 -13.84 10.35 -11.22
CA ALA A 166 -14.45 11.38 -12.04
C ALA A 166 -15.75 11.92 -11.43
N GLN A 167 -15.97 13.22 -11.54
CA GLN A 167 -17.14 13.94 -11.05
C GLN A 167 -17.70 14.78 -12.20
N SER A 168 -19.03 14.82 -12.36
CA SER A 168 -19.68 15.58 -13.42
C SER A 168 -20.71 16.53 -12.85
N GLY A 169 -20.43 17.82 -12.90
CA GLY A 169 -21.34 18.86 -12.42
C GLY A 169 -21.66 18.75 -10.93
N THR A 170 -20.69 18.27 -10.11
CA THR A 170 -20.87 18.18 -8.64
C THR A 170 -21.12 19.56 -8.06
N PRO A 171 -22.24 19.78 -7.33
CA PRO A 171 -22.54 21.08 -6.76
C PRO A 171 -21.58 21.41 -5.60
N GLY A 172 -20.96 22.58 -5.67
CA GLY A 172 -20.36 23.26 -4.54
C GLY A 172 -21.37 24.20 -3.88
N THR A 173 -20.90 25.02 -2.94
CA THR A 173 -21.74 26.05 -2.29
C THR A 173 -22.09 27.17 -3.27
N TYR A 174 -21.15 27.55 -4.10
CA TYR A 174 -21.27 28.73 -4.99
C TYR A 174 -21.10 28.39 -6.49
N GLY A 175 -20.81 27.14 -6.82
CA GLY A 175 -20.59 26.76 -8.21
C GLY A 175 -20.75 25.29 -8.47
N THR A 176 -20.30 24.85 -9.64
CA THR A 176 -20.29 23.45 -10.06
C THR A 176 -18.88 23.01 -10.44
N PHE A 177 -18.54 21.78 -10.09
CA PHE A 177 -17.24 21.18 -10.32
C PHE A 177 -17.34 19.94 -11.22
N THR A 178 -16.45 19.85 -12.19
CA THR A 178 -16.26 18.66 -13.02
C THR A 178 -14.81 18.23 -12.93
N LEU A 179 -14.58 16.94 -12.71
CA LEU A 179 -13.26 16.32 -12.62
C LEU A 179 -13.20 15.10 -13.53
N ASN A 180 -12.15 15.00 -14.32
CA ASN A 180 -11.85 13.83 -15.14
C ASN A 180 -10.90 12.87 -14.43
N ALA A 181 -10.84 11.63 -14.90
CA ALA A 181 -9.97 10.60 -14.32
C ALA A 181 -8.46 10.91 -14.42
N ASP A 182 -8.08 11.79 -15.35
CA ASP A 182 -6.70 12.28 -15.52
C ASP A 182 -6.32 13.44 -14.57
N GLY A 183 -7.25 13.89 -13.73
CA GLY A 183 -7.07 15.00 -12.80
C GLY A 183 -7.35 16.38 -13.39
N SER A 184 -7.65 16.49 -14.68
CA SER A 184 -8.10 17.75 -15.26
C SER A 184 -9.47 18.14 -14.72
N TYR A 185 -9.64 19.40 -14.34
CA TYR A 185 -10.87 19.88 -13.74
C TYR A 185 -11.35 21.20 -14.32
N THR A 186 -12.63 21.46 -14.13
CA THR A 186 -13.28 22.75 -14.40
C THR A 186 -14.21 23.08 -13.24
N TYR A 187 -14.12 24.30 -12.73
CA TYR A 187 -15.06 24.88 -11.80
C TYR A 187 -15.77 26.07 -12.46
N VAL A 188 -17.08 26.12 -12.32
CA VAL A 188 -17.94 27.19 -12.88
C VAL A 188 -18.71 27.83 -11.73
N LEU A 189 -18.45 29.11 -11.48
CA LEU A 189 -19.14 29.91 -10.48
C LEU A 189 -20.60 30.15 -10.90
N ASN A 190 -21.54 29.99 -9.98
CA ASN A 190 -22.91 30.48 -10.18
C ASN A 190 -22.96 31.99 -9.86
N ASN A 191 -22.61 32.78 -10.85
CA ASN A 191 -22.52 34.23 -10.74
C ASN A 191 -23.85 34.91 -10.41
N SER A 192 -25.01 34.23 -10.55
CA SER A 192 -26.33 34.81 -10.26
C SER A 192 -26.73 34.72 -8.77
N LEU A 193 -25.93 34.12 -7.93
CA LEU A 193 -26.22 34.03 -6.51
C LEU A 193 -26.12 35.41 -5.83
N PRO A 194 -27.12 35.83 -5.02
CA PRO A 194 -27.04 37.11 -4.31
C PRO A 194 -25.80 37.28 -3.44
N ALA A 195 -25.32 36.17 -2.84
CA ALA A 195 -24.11 36.18 -2.02
C ALA A 195 -22.83 36.48 -2.83
N ILE A 196 -22.83 36.18 -4.09
CA ILE A 196 -21.73 36.49 -5.04
C ILE A 196 -21.85 37.95 -5.45
N GLN A 197 -23.02 38.36 -5.96
CA GLN A 197 -23.29 39.71 -6.48
C GLN A 197 -23.21 40.84 -5.44
N THR A 198 -23.03 40.51 -4.18
CA THR A 198 -22.84 41.51 -3.10
C THR A 198 -21.39 41.65 -2.66
N LEU A 199 -20.46 40.95 -3.29
CA LEU A 199 -19.04 41.03 -2.98
C LEU A 199 -18.44 42.31 -3.58
N GLY A 200 -17.90 43.19 -2.75
CA GLY A 200 -17.12 44.34 -3.22
C GLY A 200 -15.66 43.97 -3.49
N VAL A 201 -14.95 44.91 -4.11
CA VAL A 201 -13.50 44.79 -4.37
C VAL A 201 -12.74 44.50 -3.07
N GLY A 202 -11.96 43.40 -3.05
CA GLY A 202 -11.17 42.98 -1.90
C GLY A 202 -11.92 42.05 -0.94
N GLU A 203 -13.20 41.85 -1.13
CA GLU A 203 -13.98 40.84 -0.40
C GLU A 203 -13.86 39.48 -1.11
N THR A 204 -13.94 38.42 -0.33
CA THR A 204 -13.80 37.04 -0.88
C THR A 204 -14.76 36.07 -0.21
N LEU A 205 -15.21 35.09 -0.95
CA LEU A 205 -15.82 33.85 -0.45
C LEU A 205 -14.97 32.65 -0.82
N THR A 206 -15.25 31.53 -0.21
CA THR A 206 -14.52 30.29 -0.44
C THR A 206 -15.50 29.16 -0.70
N ASP A 207 -15.30 28.43 -1.80
CA ASP A 207 -15.94 27.14 -2.06
C ASP A 207 -14.93 26.01 -1.84
N THR A 208 -15.38 24.92 -1.24
CA THR A 208 -14.51 23.77 -0.95
C THR A 208 -15.13 22.51 -1.51
N ILE A 209 -14.42 21.87 -2.43
CA ILE A 209 -14.87 20.68 -3.13
C ILE A 209 -13.94 19.53 -2.79
N THR A 210 -14.50 18.41 -2.32
CA THR A 210 -13.74 17.19 -2.09
C THR A 210 -13.55 16.42 -3.39
N TYR A 211 -12.36 15.94 -3.62
CA TYR A 211 -12.03 14.99 -4.67
C TYR A 211 -11.35 13.76 -4.11
N THR A 212 -11.47 12.64 -4.82
CA THR A 212 -10.99 11.33 -4.38
C THR A 212 -10.15 10.70 -5.49
N VAL A 213 -9.13 9.98 -5.09
CA VAL A 213 -8.30 9.12 -5.94
C VAL A 213 -8.46 7.67 -5.51
N SER A 214 -8.25 6.75 -6.44
CA SER A 214 -8.28 5.30 -6.20
C SER A 214 -7.15 4.63 -6.96
N ASP A 215 -6.54 3.62 -6.32
CA ASP A 215 -5.53 2.73 -6.88
C ASP A 215 -6.10 1.61 -7.79
N GLY A 216 -7.40 1.36 -7.70
CA GLY A 216 -8.07 0.26 -8.40
C GLY A 216 -8.04 -1.08 -7.65
N HIS A 217 -7.34 -1.17 -6.53
CA HIS A 217 -7.23 -2.36 -5.67
C HIS A 217 -7.98 -2.22 -4.34
N GLY A 218 -8.70 -1.12 -4.15
CA GLY A 218 -9.58 -0.86 -3.01
C GLY A 218 -9.10 0.24 -2.08
N GLY A 219 -7.87 0.71 -2.24
CA GLY A 219 -7.35 1.88 -1.56
C GLY A 219 -7.92 3.18 -2.17
N THR A 220 -8.18 4.14 -1.34
CA THR A 220 -8.64 5.47 -1.75
C THR A 220 -8.08 6.55 -0.84
N ALA A 221 -7.85 7.74 -1.40
CA ALA A 221 -7.55 8.92 -0.62
C ALA A 221 -8.40 10.11 -1.12
N SER A 222 -8.66 11.05 -0.23
CA SER A 222 -9.42 12.24 -0.57
C SER A 222 -8.71 13.49 -0.07
N ASN A 223 -8.86 14.57 -0.83
CA ASN A 223 -8.43 15.90 -0.43
C ASN A 223 -9.39 16.95 -1.01
N THR A 224 -9.10 18.24 -0.82
CA THR A 224 -9.98 19.32 -1.22
C THR A 224 -9.34 20.27 -2.21
N LEU A 225 -10.15 20.74 -3.17
CA LEU A 225 -9.89 21.93 -3.95
C LEU A 225 -10.58 23.11 -3.25
N THR A 226 -9.81 24.08 -2.84
CA THR A 226 -10.31 25.35 -2.29
C THR A 226 -10.35 26.41 -3.38
N VAL A 227 -11.55 26.87 -3.74
CA VAL A 227 -11.74 27.92 -4.75
C VAL A 227 -12.02 29.24 -4.05
N THR A 228 -11.12 30.20 -4.19
CA THR A 228 -11.33 31.58 -3.75
C THR A 228 -12.14 32.35 -4.79
N ILE A 229 -13.26 32.90 -4.37
CA ILE A 229 -14.12 33.75 -5.19
C ILE A 229 -13.84 35.19 -4.78
N ASN A 230 -13.33 35.97 -5.71
CA ASN A 230 -13.01 37.38 -5.51
C ASN A 230 -14.19 38.25 -5.96
N GLY A 231 -14.53 39.24 -5.15
CA GLY A 231 -15.51 40.28 -5.52
C GLY A 231 -14.99 41.27 -6.55
N ALA A 232 -15.86 41.77 -7.38
CA ALA A 232 -15.62 42.83 -8.33
C ALA A 232 -16.43 44.10 -7.91
N ASN A 233 -16.27 45.19 -8.64
CA ASN A 233 -17.04 46.39 -8.38
C ASN A 233 -18.28 46.44 -9.28
N ASP A 234 -19.45 46.41 -8.65
CA ASP A 234 -20.73 46.58 -9.37
C ASP A 234 -21.05 48.03 -9.61
N ALA A 235 -21.65 48.32 -10.76
CA ALA A 235 -22.16 49.63 -11.07
C ALA A 235 -23.47 49.88 -10.28
N PRO A 236 -23.64 51.04 -9.64
CA PRO A 236 -24.87 51.34 -8.96
C PRO A 236 -26.05 51.37 -9.93
N THR A 237 -27.18 50.80 -9.56
CA THR A 237 -28.42 50.85 -10.29
C THR A 237 -29.33 51.96 -9.78
N ALA A 238 -29.89 52.76 -10.72
CA ALA A 238 -30.89 53.74 -10.36
C ALA A 238 -32.28 53.33 -10.90
N ALA A 239 -33.27 53.36 -10.07
CA ALA A 239 -34.64 53.12 -10.48
C ALA A 239 -35.14 54.29 -11.33
N ALA A 240 -35.90 54.01 -12.39
CA ALA A 240 -36.57 55.05 -13.16
C ALA A 240 -37.60 55.77 -12.26
N ALA A 241 -37.49 57.08 -12.19
CA ALA A 241 -38.48 57.90 -11.55
C ALA A 241 -39.51 58.36 -12.55
N GLY A 242 -40.81 58.23 -12.24
CA GLY A 242 -41.91 58.76 -13.01
C GLY A 242 -42.55 59.92 -12.25
N ALA A 243 -42.82 61.00 -12.99
CA ALA A 243 -43.57 62.10 -12.42
C ALA A 243 -44.82 62.34 -13.29
N PHE A 244 -45.92 62.64 -12.67
CA PHE A 244 -47.18 63.01 -13.34
C PHE A 244 -47.52 64.45 -12.98
N VAL A 245 -47.90 65.22 -13.96
CA VAL A 245 -48.50 66.51 -13.81
C VAL A 245 -49.91 66.45 -14.35
N THR A 246 -50.85 67.07 -13.62
CA THR A 246 -52.27 67.19 -14.05
C THR A 246 -52.46 68.57 -14.59
N GLU A 247 -53.03 68.69 -15.78
CA GLU A 247 -53.40 69.92 -16.41
C GLU A 247 -54.35 70.66 -15.46
N ASP A 248 -54.21 71.99 -15.33
CA ASP A 248 -55.00 72.92 -14.53
C ASP A 248 -54.91 72.78 -12.99
N THR A 249 -54.29 71.68 -12.47
CA THR A 249 -54.22 71.50 -11.02
C THR A 249 -52.81 71.39 -10.48
N GLN A 250 -51.79 70.97 -11.30
CA GLN A 250 -50.40 70.82 -10.86
C GLN A 250 -49.43 71.21 -11.99
N ALA A 251 -48.80 72.36 -11.89
CA ALA A 251 -47.88 72.90 -12.90
C ALA A 251 -46.41 72.40 -12.75
N THR A 252 -46.08 71.76 -11.63
CA THR A 252 -44.69 71.23 -11.38
C THR A 252 -44.73 69.93 -10.67
N ALA A 253 -43.82 68.96 -11.12
CA ALA A 253 -43.49 67.79 -10.38
C ALA A 253 -42.24 68.04 -9.51
N SER A 254 -42.24 67.62 -8.28
CA SER A 254 -41.11 67.69 -7.37
C SER A 254 -40.24 66.49 -7.37
#